data_5a336cb83fd59b5b0875c5acdc477db8
#
_entry.id   5a336cb83fd59b5b0875c5acdc477db8
#
_cell.length_a   1.000
_cell.length_b   1.000
_cell.length_c   1.000
_cell.angle_alpha   90.00
_cell.angle_beta   90.00
_cell.angle_gamma   90.00
#
_symmetry.space_group_name_H-M   'P 1'
#
loop_
_entity.id
_entity.type
_entity.pdbx_description
1 polymer ?
#
loop_
_entity_poly.entity_id
_entity_poly.type
_entity_poly.pdbx_seq_one_letter_code
_entity_poly.pdbx_strand_id
1 'polypeptide(L)'
;NRIVDDGVPTGGEGTSQVAGVITSALTALPFEFDETTQAYFRRAGVSQSSLDSYIDNYHGNPVNIANETELTKRINRMMLNAYVEADILKNLTLRITAGYDSYSLKDRQFYPTSTPRGYFYKGQGIIGSSESGSWINENTLTWKPVFGKHRLNVLVGMTEQGYTNFYDRSETTQYEYEDLGSNNAQMAKVFNVYSSKEQVRYVSLIGRINYSYDNRYIATFTLRRDATSRFINDKWGTFLSGALAWNIDSERFMQNQNTVSALKLRLSLGEVGNSNVPTSGSYSQLYGTNYSFGTIETIGQSSLSIANENLSWETTREVNAGLEVGLWNDRLKFTADFYDK
;
A
#
# COMPACT_ATOMS: atom_id res chain seq x y z
N ASN A 1 -18.01 2.73 -2.95
CA ASN A 1 -17.70 3.45 -4.21
C ASN A 1 -17.37 2.41 -5.29
N ARG A 2 -18.02 2.53 -6.41
CA ARG A 2 -17.74 1.72 -7.62
C ARG A 2 -17.14 2.67 -8.65
N ILE A 3 -15.93 2.38 -9.11
CA ILE A 3 -15.26 3.11 -10.17
C ILE A 3 -15.10 2.14 -11.33
N VAL A 4 -15.51 2.53 -12.50
CA VAL A 4 -15.23 1.85 -13.76
C VAL A 4 -14.37 2.83 -14.55
N ASP A 5 -13.20 2.40 -14.94
CA ASP A 5 -12.26 3.17 -15.76
C ASP A 5 -12.08 2.41 -17.06
N ASP A 6 -12.58 2.98 -18.15
CA ASP A 6 -12.39 2.50 -19.52
C ASP A 6 -11.25 3.35 -20.11
N GLY A 7 -10.04 3.11 -19.61
CA GLY A 7 -8.86 3.92 -19.92
C GLY A 7 -8.24 3.61 -21.28
N VAL A 8 -7.67 4.63 -21.89
CA VAL A 8 -6.79 4.50 -23.06
C VAL A 8 -5.35 4.34 -22.55
N PRO A 9 -4.55 3.42 -23.11
CA PRO A 9 -3.17 3.24 -22.67
C PRO A 9 -2.33 4.48 -22.96
N THR A 10 -1.87 5.15 -21.90
CA THR A 10 -1.09 6.40 -22.00
C THR A 10 0.42 6.16 -21.89
N GLY A 11 0.86 5.00 -21.43
CA GLY A 11 2.26 4.65 -21.25
C GLY A 11 2.58 3.21 -21.63
N GLY A 12 3.85 2.89 -21.77
CA GLY A 12 4.33 1.52 -21.96
C GLY A 12 4.16 0.73 -20.67
N GLU A 13 3.31 -0.29 -20.67
CA GLU A 13 3.20 -1.20 -19.54
C GLU A 13 4.26 -2.30 -19.61
N GLY A 14 5.20 -2.22 -18.69
CA GLY A 14 6.00 -3.36 -18.24
C GLY A 14 7.09 -3.93 -19.14
N THR A 15 7.18 -3.57 -20.40
CA THR A 15 8.32 -3.89 -21.25
C THR A 15 8.70 -2.69 -22.11
N SER A 16 9.97 -2.38 -22.18
CA SER A 16 10.57 -1.29 -22.95
C SER A 16 10.29 -1.34 -24.46
N GLN A 17 9.45 -2.24 -24.91
CA GLN A 17 9.31 -2.59 -26.33
C GLN A 17 7.95 -2.20 -26.95
N VAL A 18 6.97 -1.72 -26.15
CA VAL A 18 5.65 -1.37 -26.70
C VAL A 18 5.26 0.04 -26.26
N ALA A 19 5.16 0.93 -27.22
CA ALA A 19 4.76 2.31 -26.97
C ALA A 19 3.26 2.41 -26.68
N GLY A 20 2.86 3.24 -25.69
CA GLY A 20 1.48 3.66 -25.50
C GLY A 20 1.07 4.72 -26.52
N VAL A 21 -0.21 5.13 -26.49
CA VAL A 21 -0.79 6.10 -27.44
C VAL A 21 0.02 7.39 -27.55
N ILE A 22 0.41 7.99 -26.43
CA ILE A 22 1.15 9.27 -26.43
C ILE A 22 2.54 9.09 -27.04
N THR A 23 3.28 8.05 -26.65
CA THR A 23 4.60 7.77 -27.21
C THR A 23 4.50 7.48 -28.69
N SER A 24 3.53 6.66 -29.12
CA SER A 24 3.29 6.36 -30.52
C SER A 24 2.92 7.62 -31.33
N ALA A 25 2.10 8.52 -30.76
CA ALA A 25 1.74 9.77 -31.40
C ALA A 25 2.94 10.73 -31.57
N LEU A 26 3.81 10.80 -30.55
CA LEU A 26 5.00 11.67 -30.59
C LEU A 26 6.08 11.14 -31.54
N THR A 27 6.16 9.81 -31.74
CA THR A 27 7.14 9.17 -32.59
C THR A 27 6.60 8.76 -33.95
N ALA A 28 5.28 8.93 -34.17
CA ALA A 28 4.63 8.63 -35.44
C ALA A 28 5.29 9.42 -36.57
N LEU A 29 5.73 8.72 -37.59
CA LEU A 29 6.18 9.36 -38.84
C LEU A 29 4.96 9.92 -39.57
N PRO A 30 5.13 10.99 -40.36
CA PRO A 30 4.05 11.61 -41.13
C PRO A 30 3.71 10.75 -42.37
N PHE A 31 3.06 9.60 -42.12
CA PHE A 31 2.53 8.73 -43.18
C PHE A 31 1.07 9.05 -43.43
N GLU A 32 0.66 9.00 -44.70
CA GLU A 32 -0.75 9.01 -45.04
C GLU A 32 -1.29 7.57 -44.97
N PHE A 33 -2.37 7.38 -44.25
CA PHE A 33 -3.08 6.11 -44.17
C PHE A 33 -4.15 6.03 -45.23
N ASP A 34 -4.13 4.99 -46.04
CA ASP A 34 -5.19 4.73 -47.01
C ASP A 34 -6.23 3.78 -46.40
N GLU A 35 -7.41 4.32 -46.15
CA GLU A 35 -8.54 3.54 -45.61
C GLU A 35 -9.00 2.41 -46.54
N THR A 36 -8.77 2.55 -47.85
CA THR A 36 -9.20 1.55 -48.86
C THR A 36 -8.33 0.31 -48.85
N THR A 37 -7.04 0.47 -48.69
CA THR A 37 -6.07 -0.62 -48.69
C THR A 37 -5.65 -1.03 -47.27
N GLN A 38 -6.08 -0.28 -46.26
CA GLN A 38 -5.65 -0.38 -44.87
C GLN A 38 -4.10 -0.40 -44.71
N ALA A 39 -3.43 0.31 -45.61
CA ALA A 39 -1.98 0.39 -45.68
C ALA A 39 -1.49 1.83 -45.48
N TYR A 40 -0.30 1.97 -44.87
CA TYR A 40 0.38 3.26 -44.79
C TYR A 40 1.12 3.57 -46.07
N PHE A 41 0.85 4.74 -46.65
CA PHE A 41 1.61 5.20 -47.80
C PHE A 41 2.89 5.90 -47.37
N ARG A 42 3.89 5.62 -48.15
CA ARG A 42 5.21 6.22 -48.05
C ARG A 42 5.19 7.65 -48.56
N ARG A 43 5.59 8.62 -47.75
CA ARG A 43 6.07 9.90 -48.26
C ARG A 43 7.36 9.69 -49.08
N ALA A 44 7.53 10.40 -50.16
CA ALA A 44 8.71 10.27 -51.03
C ALA A 44 10.01 10.34 -50.21
N GLY A 45 10.88 9.34 -50.34
CA GLY A 45 12.18 9.27 -49.67
C GLY A 45 12.33 8.24 -48.56
N VAL A 46 11.26 7.59 -48.10
CA VAL A 46 11.35 6.49 -47.09
C VAL A 46 11.39 5.13 -47.78
N SER A 47 12.32 4.24 -47.40
CA SER A 47 12.40 2.90 -48.00
C SER A 47 11.30 1.99 -47.46
N GLN A 48 10.81 1.02 -48.23
CA GLN A 48 9.81 0.05 -47.80
C GLN A 48 10.30 -0.75 -46.57
N SER A 49 11.58 -1.14 -46.59
CA SER A 49 12.18 -1.84 -45.45
C SER A 49 12.20 -1.02 -44.14
N SER A 50 12.34 0.28 -44.24
CA SER A 50 12.26 1.17 -43.08
C SER A 50 10.81 1.33 -42.59
N LEU A 51 9.85 1.31 -43.51
CA LEU A 51 8.43 1.34 -43.20
C LEU A 51 7.99 0.04 -42.51
N ASP A 52 8.36 -1.11 -43.08
CA ASP A 52 8.02 -2.41 -42.53
C ASP A 52 8.65 -2.58 -41.13
N SER A 53 9.92 -2.19 -40.95
CA SER A 53 10.58 -2.20 -39.65
C SER A 53 9.94 -1.26 -38.64
N TYR A 54 9.43 -0.13 -39.09
CA TYR A 54 8.78 0.86 -38.20
C TYR A 54 7.37 0.42 -37.77
N ILE A 55 6.59 -0.13 -38.70
CA ILE A 55 5.22 -0.58 -38.43
C ILE A 55 5.25 -1.90 -37.64
N ASP A 56 6.15 -2.82 -37.98
CA ASP A 56 6.17 -4.16 -37.42
C ASP A 56 6.69 -4.27 -35.98
N ASN A 57 7.49 -3.30 -35.51
CA ASN A 57 8.24 -3.59 -34.28
C ASN A 57 7.88 -2.76 -33.05
N TYR A 58 7.53 -1.45 -33.12
CA TYR A 58 7.45 -0.64 -31.90
C TYR A 58 6.47 0.53 -31.88
N HIS A 59 5.97 0.99 -33.02
CA HIS A 59 5.34 2.31 -33.09
C HIS A 59 3.99 2.30 -33.82
N GLY A 60 3.12 1.38 -33.55
CA GLY A 60 1.84 1.26 -34.24
C GLY A 60 1.05 2.55 -34.37
N ASN A 61 0.02 2.53 -35.17
CA ASN A 61 -0.89 3.67 -35.34
C ASN A 61 -1.50 4.05 -33.99
N PRO A 62 -1.24 5.28 -33.47
CA PRO A 62 -1.80 5.73 -32.18
C PRO A 62 -3.34 5.74 -32.18
N VAL A 63 -3.97 5.91 -33.34
CA VAL A 63 -5.43 5.86 -33.47
C VAL A 63 -5.95 4.45 -33.26
N ASN A 64 -5.29 3.44 -33.86
CA ASN A 64 -5.68 2.03 -33.65
C ASN A 64 -5.45 1.63 -32.19
N ILE A 65 -4.32 2.02 -31.59
CA ILE A 65 -4.06 1.74 -30.17
C ILE A 65 -5.16 2.33 -29.30
N ALA A 66 -5.58 3.58 -29.59
CA ALA A 66 -6.61 4.28 -28.82
C ALA A 66 -8.00 3.66 -28.97
N ASN A 67 -8.35 3.24 -30.18
CA ASN A 67 -9.72 2.81 -30.49
C ASN A 67 -9.95 1.29 -30.31
N GLU A 68 -8.91 0.48 -30.50
CA GLU A 68 -9.06 -0.97 -30.58
C GLU A 68 -8.51 -1.70 -29.33
N THR A 69 -7.71 -1.03 -28.49
CA THR A 69 -7.31 -1.61 -27.20
C THR A 69 -8.45 -1.51 -26.21
N GLU A 70 -8.86 -2.64 -25.66
CA GLU A 70 -9.84 -2.69 -24.57
C GLU A 70 -9.12 -2.64 -23.22
N LEU A 71 -9.43 -1.63 -22.40
CA LEU A 71 -8.96 -1.50 -21.04
C LEU A 71 -10.13 -1.20 -20.12
N THR A 72 -10.49 -2.16 -19.29
CA THR A 72 -11.58 -1.97 -18.32
C THR A 72 -11.10 -2.28 -16.92
N LYS A 73 -11.14 -1.30 -16.02
CA LYS A 73 -10.88 -1.46 -14.60
C LYS A 73 -12.14 -1.18 -13.80
N ARG A 74 -12.55 -2.16 -12.99
CA ARG A 74 -13.71 -2.02 -12.11
C ARG A 74 -13.27 -2.16 -10.67
N ILE A 75 -13.42 -1.08 -9.91
CA ILE A 75 -13.06 -1.01 -8.50
C ILE A 75 -14.33 -0.95 -7.65
N ASN A 76 -14.43 -1.85 -6.68
CA ASN A 76 -15.43 -1.77 -5.63
C ASN A 76 -14.71 -1.68 -4.28
N ARG A 77 -15.13 -0.75 -3.44
CA ARG A 77 -14.61 -0.62 -2.08
C ARG A 77 -15.74 -0.40 -1.10
N MET A 78 -15.69 -1.14 -0.01
CA MET A 78 -16.61 -1.00 1.10
C MET A 78 -15.81 -0.80 2.39
N MET A 79 -16.13 0.26 3.13
CA MET A 79 -15.55 0.54 4.43
C MET A 79 -16.68 0.63 5.45
N LEU A 80 -16.57 -0.15 6.52
CA LEU A 80 -17.50 -0.16 7.64
C LEU A 80 -16.71 0.06 8.93
N ASN A 81 -17.14 1.02 9.75
CA ASN A 81 -16.59 1.25 11.08
C ASN A 81 -17.76 1.44 12.04
N ALA A 82 -17.71 0.76 13.15
CA ALA A 82 -18.67 0.88 14.23
C ALA A 82 -17.94 0.88 15.57
N TYR A 83 -18.48 1.60 16.54
CA TYR A 83 -18.00 1.51 17.90
C TYR A 83 -19.16 1.61 18.89
N VAL A 84 -18.93 1.03 20.04
CA VAL A 84 -19.77 1.19 21.25
C VAL A 84 -18.89 1.74 22.34
N GLU A 85 -19.37 2.77 23.01
CA GLU A 85 -18.71 3.37 24.17
C GLU A 85 -19.67 3.39 25.34
N ALA A 86 -19.20 2.95 26.50
CA ALA A 86 -20.01 2.87 27.71
C ALA A 86 -19.19 3.30 28.93
N ASP A 87 -19.75 4.20 29.72
CA ASP A 87 -19.23 4.55 31.06
C ASP A 87 -19.71 3.50 32.05
N ILE A 88 -18.83 2.51 32.33
CA ILE A 88 -19.13 1.38 33.21
C ILE A 88 -19.23 1.85 34.67
N LEU A 89 -18.33 2.76 35.06
CA LEU A 89 -18.25 3.38 36.37
C LEU A 89 -17.88 4.86 36.20
N LYS A 90 -18.00 5.62 37.28
CA LYS A 90 -17.54 7.02 37.29
C LYS A 90 -16.06 7.07 36.87
N ASN A 91 -15.76 7.83 35.84
CA ASN A 91 -14.42 7.95 35.23
C ASN A 91 -13.84 6.69 34.61
N LEU A 92 -14.62 5.66 34.37
CA LEU A 92 -14.19 4.40 33.75
C LEU A 92 -15.01 4.13 32.48
N THR A 93 -14.40 4.28 31.33
CA THR A 93 -15.04 4.15 30.01
C THR A 93 -14.49 2.93 29.30
N LEU A 94 -15.38 2.05 28.83
CA LEU A 94 -15.08 0.97 27.89
C LEU A 94 -15.44 1.42 26.48
N ARG A 95 -14.53 1.21 25.52
CA ARG A 95 -14.80 1.40 24.11
C ARG A 95 -14.42 0.16 23.34
N ILE A 96 -15.36 -0.33 22.52
CA ILE A 96 -15.18 -1.45 21.61
C ILE A 96 -15.37 -0.91 20.20
N THR A 97 -14.37 -1.07 19.36
CA THR A 97 -14.40 -0.61 17.96
C THR A 97 -14.20 -1.82 17.03
N ALA A 98 -14.98 -1.87 15.97
CA ALA A 98 -14.84 -2.84 14.90
C ALA A 98 -14.79 -2.12 13.55
N GLY A 99 -13.85 -2.52 12.71
CA GLY A 99 -13.70 -1.99 11.36
C GLY A 99 -13.53 -3.12 10.35
N TYR A 100 -14.05 -2.88 9.15
CA TYR A 100 -13.88 -3.77 8.00
C TYR A 100 -13.70 -2.92 6.74
N ASP A 101 -12.65 -3.21 5.96
CA ASP A 101 -12.39 -2.59 4.67
C ASP A 101 -12.20 -3.70 3.63
N SER A 102 -12.98 -3.65 2.57
CA SER A 102 -12.92 -4.57 1.44
C SER A 102 -12.69 -3.78 0.16
N TYR A 103 -11.70 -4.22 -0.59
CA TYR A 103 -11.34 -3.68 -1.89
C TYR A 103 -11.30 -4.81 -2.91
N SER A 104 -11.96 -4.62 -4.06
CA SER A 104 -11.94 -5.54 -5.18
C SER A 104 -11.67 -4.77 -6.47
N LEU A 105 -10.61 -5.14 -7.16
CA LEU A 105 -10.26 -4.68 -8.50
C LEU A 105 -10.46 -5.83 -9.47
N LYS A 106 -11.22 -5.59 -10.55
CA LYS A 106 -11.26 -6.45 -11.74
C LYS A 106 -10.67 -5.68 -12.90
N ASP A 107 -9.66 -6.25 -13.52
CA ASP A 107 -8.92 -5.69 -14.67
C ASP A 107 -9.13 -6.62 -15.87
N ARG A 108 -9.52 -6.02 -17.00
CA ARG A 108 -9.64 -6.69 -18.28
C ARG A 108 -8.98 -5.84 -19.34
N GLN A 109 -8.09 -6.46 -20.08
CA GLN A 109 -7.35 -5.83 -21.16
C GLN A 109 -7.36 -6.74 -22.37
N PHE A 110 -7.52 -6.16 -23.55
CA PHE A 110 -7.33 -6.87 -24.80
C PHE A 110 -6.56 -5.97 -25.78
N TYR A 111 -5.58 -6.56 -26.40
CA TYR A 111 -4.73 -5.94 -27.41
C TYR A 111 -4.85 -6.76 -28.70
N PRO A 112 -5.63 -6.29 -29.66
CA PRO A 112 -5.80 -6.98 -30.95
C PRO A 112 -4.54 -6.90 -31.81
N THR A 113 -4.43 -7.77 -32.79
CA THR A 113 -3.28 -7.84 -33.71
C THR A 113 -3.03 -6.58 -34.51
N SER A 114 -4.02 -5.70 -34.62
CA SER A 114 -3.90 -4.35 -35.22
C SER A 114 -3.08 -3.38 -34.36
N THR A 115 -2.80 -3.72 -33.10
CA THR A 115 -1.93 -2.93 -32.21
C THR A 115 -0.54 -3.56 -32.12
N PRO A 116 0.53 -2.78 -31.84
CA PRO A 116 1.90 -3.31 -31.78
C PRO A 116 2.06 -4.44 -30.76
N ARG A 117 1.44 -4.29 -29.60
CA ARG A 117 1.47 -5.30 -28.55
C ARG A 117 0.71 -6.56 -28.97
N GLY A 118 -0.49 -6.41 -29.50
CA GLY A 118 -1.28 -7.51 -30.00
C GLY A 118 -0.62 -8.20 -31.20
N TYR A 119 0.02 -7.46 -32.09
CA TYR A 119 0.77 -8.02 -33.22
C TYR A 119 1.89 -8.94 -32.72
N PHE A 120 2.71 -8.49 -31.77
CA PHE A 120 3.81 -9.29 -31.19
C PHE A 120 3.32 -10.60 -30.57
N TYR A 121 2.21 -10.57 -29.83
CA TYR A 121 1.64 -11.73 -29.13
C TYR A 121 0.58 -12.48 -29.95
N LYS A 122 0.28 -12.05 -31.19
CA LYS A 122 -0.82 -12.58 -32.03
C LYS A 122 -2.17 -12.50 -31.32
N GLY A 123 -2.51 -11.31 -30.85
CA GLY A 123 -3.60 -11.06 -29.91
C GLY A 123 -3.21 -11.37 -28.47
N GLN A 124 -3.46 -10.45 -27.55
CA GLN A 124 -3.20 -10.66 -26.11
C GLN A 124 -4.38 -10.24 -25.27
N GLY A 125 -4.91 -11.15 -24.46
CA GLY A 125 -5.90 -10.89 -23.44
C GLY A 125 -5.29 -10.99 -22.03
N ILE A 126 -5.70 -10.08 -21.14
CA ILE A 126 -5.33 -10.11 -19.73
C ILE A 126 -6.59 -9.97 -18.91
N ILE A 127 -6.84 -10.94 -18.04
CA ILE A 127 -7.94 -10.92 -17.09
C ILE A 127 -7.31 -11.06 -15.70
N GLY A 128 -7.48 -10.05 -14.86
CA GLY A 128 -6.96 -10.03 -13.50
C GLY A 128 -8.02 -9.69 -12.47
N SER A 129 -7.85 -10.22 -11.27
CA SER A 129 -8.56 -9.77 -10.09
C SER A 129 -7.60 -9.58 -8.92
N SER A 130 -7.85 -8.53 -8.15
CA SER A 130 -7.15 -8.30 -6.88
C SER A 130 -8.21 -8.01 -5.82
N GLU A 131 -8.23 -8.82 -4.79
CA GLU A 131 -9.15 -8.68 -3.67
C GLU A 131 -8.35 -8.50 -2.38
N SER A 132 -8.64 -7.41 -1.67
CA SER A 132 -8.07 -7.13 -0.35
C SER A 132 -9.19 -7.00 0.65
N GLY A 133 -9.05 -7.71 1.76
CA GLY A 133 -9.93 -7.58 2.92
C GLY A 133 -9.11 -7.31 4.17
N SER A 134 -9.46 -6.28 4.93
CA SER A 134 -8.87 -6.04 6.24
C SER A 134 -9.95 -5.83 7.29
N TRP A 135 -9.68 -6.29 8.49
CA TRP A 135 -10.53 -6.10 9.65
C TRP A 135 -9.71 -5.70 10.87
N ILE A 136 -10.33 -4.95 11.74
CA ILE A 136 -9.77 -4.54 13.02
C ILE A 136 -10.83 -4.65 14.11
N ASN A 137 -10.44 -5.18 15.25
CA ASN A 137 -11.18 -5.08 16.50
C ASN A 137 -10.27 -4.46 17.54
N GLU A 138 -10.74 -3.39 18.17
CA GLU A 138 -9.98 -2.65 19.16
C GLU A 138 -10.87 -2.46 20.40
N ASN A 139 -10.35 -2.88 21.55
CA ASN A 139 -11.02 -2.80 22.84
C ASN A 139 -10.15 -2.01 23.79
N THR A 140 -10.66 -0.93 24.35
CA THR A 140 -9.93 -0.08 25.28
C THR A 140 -10.74 0.19 26.54
N LEU A 141 -10.08 0.14 27.66
CA LEU A 141 -10.60 0.55 28.97
C LEU A 141 -9.80 1.75 29.45
N THR A 142 -10.46 2.84 29.69
CA THR A 142 -9.86 4.12 30.09
C THR A 142 -10.40 4.58 31.45
N TRP A 143 -9.49 4.80 32.40
CA TRP A 143 -9.83 5.31 33.72
C TRP A 143 -9.21 6.68 33.96
N LYS A 144 -10.03 7.70 34.28
CA LYS A 144 -9.63 9.11 34.37
C LYS A 144 -9.99 9.72 35.75
N PRO A 145 -9.43 9.28 36.86
CA PRO A 145 -9.69 9.87 38.14
C PRO A 145 -9.00 11.23 38.34
N VAL A 146 -9.62 12.08 39.16
CA VAL A 146 -9.08 13.36 39.56
C VAL A 146 -9.07 13.44 41.08
N PHE A 147 -7.90 13.71 41.66
CA PHE A 147 -7.70 13.83 43.12
C PHE A 147 -7.06 15.19 43.42
N GLY A 148 -7.88 16.20 43.66
CA GLY A 148 -7.39 17.57 43.86
C GLY A 148 -6.62 18.08 42.65
N LYS A 149 -5.32 18.31 42.81
CA LYS A 149 -4.43 18.76 41.71
C LYS A 149 -3.87 17.62 40.86
N HIS A 150 -4.10 16.37 41.23
CA HIS A 150 -3.61 15.19 40.55
C HIS A 150 -4.65 14.71 39.53
N ARG A 151 -4.25 14.60 38.28
CA ARG A 151 -5.05 14.01 37.19
C ARG A 151 -4.33 12.81 36.67
N LEU A 152 -5.02 11.69 36.63
CA LEU A 152 -4.49 10.43 36.09
C LEU A 152 -5.35 10.01 34.91
N ASN A 153 -4.73 9.48 33.89
CA ASN A 153 -5.42 8.84 32.77
C ASN A 153 -4.68 7.51 32.50
N VAL A 154 -5.34 6.41 32.85
CA VAL A 154 -4.83 5.06 32.61
C VAL A 154 -5.65 4.43 31.52
N LEU A 155 -4.97 3.95 30.49
CA LEU A 155 -5.55 3.20 29.38
C LEU A 155 -4.91 1.83 29.32
N VAL A 156 -5.75 0.81 29.21
CA VAL A 156 -5.34 -0.53 28.81
C VAL A 156 -6.17 -0.94 27.59
N GLY A 157 -5.56 -1.63 26.66
CA GLY A 157 -6.25 -1.99 25.43
C GLY A 157 -5.65 -3.21 24.76
N MET A 158 -6.48 -3.81 23.94
CA MET A 158 -6.13 -4.91 23.05
C MET A 158 -6.65 -4.60 21.66
N THR A 159 -5.79 -4.78 20.66
CA THR A 159 -6.17 -4.66 19.25
C THR A 159 -5.85 -5.97 18.55
N GLU A 160 -6.80 -6.44 17.78
CA GLU A 160 -6.60 -7.56 16.86
C GLU A 160 -6.96 -7.09 15.45
N GLN A 161 -6.07 -7.34 14.49
CA GLN A 161 -6.30 -6.99 13.10
C GLN A 161 -5.74 -8.04 12.16
N GLY A 162 -6.36 -8.13 11.00
CA GLY A 162 -5.89 -9.00 9.96
C GLY A 162 -6.15 -8.42 8.59
N TYR A 163 -5.34 -8.79 7.63
CA TYR A 163 -5.61 -8.53 6.23
C TYR A 163 -5.33 -9.77 5.40
N THR A 164 -6.06 -9.87 4.30
CA THR A 164 -5.89 -10.92 3.29
C THR A 164 -5.86 -10.23 1.94
N ASN A 165 -4.83 -10.52 1.15
CA ASN A 165 -4.73 -10.11 -0.24
C ASN A 165 -4.80 -11.36 -1.11
N PHE A 166 -5.63 -11.31 -2.12
CA PHE A 166 -5.79 -12.35 -3.11
C PHE A 166 -5.57 -11.73 -4.49
N TYR A 167 -4.77 -12.38 -5.32
CA TYR A 167 -4.47 -11.93 -6.66
C TYR A 167 -4.52 -13.10 -7.63
N ASP A 168 -5.27 -12.90 -8.71
CA ASP A 168 -5.34 -13.81 -9.85
C ASP A 168 -5.11 -13.03 -11.13
N ARG A 169 -4.36 -13.63 -12.04
CA ARG A 169 -4.13 -13.09 -13.37
C ARG A 169 -4.03 -14.22 -14.39
N SER A 170 -4.77 -14.09 -15.47
CA SER A 170 -4.67 -14.91 -16.65
C SER A 170 -4.20 -14.06 -17.82
N GLU A 171 -3.11 -14.47 -18.45
CA GLU A 171 -2.61 -13.89 -19.69
C GLU A 171 -2.80 -14.91 -20.80
N THR A 172 -3.42 -14.48 -21.88
CA THR A 172 -3.77 -15.33 -23.01
C THR A 172 -3.23 -14.71 -24.28
N THR A 173 -2.64 -15.54 -25.14
CA THR A 173 -2.04 -15.06 -26.39
C THR A 173 -2.32 -16.02 -27.54
N GLN A 174 -2.04 -15.57 -28.78
CA GLN A 174 -2.25 -16.33 -30.01
C GLN A 174 -3.73 -16.68 -30.22
N TYR A 175 -4.54 -15.63 -30.34
CA TYR A 175 -5.95 -15.77 -30.64
C TYR A 175 -6.18 -16.19 -32.09
N GLU A 176 -7.12 -17.10 -32.28
CA GLU A 176 -7.57 -17.49 -33.63
C GLU A 176 -8.67 -16.53 -34.14
N TYR A 177 -9.50 -16.04 -33.21
CA TYR A 177 -10.58 -15.06 -33.47
C TYR A 177 -10.56 -14.02 -32.37
N GLU A 178 -10.53 -12.74 -32.76
CA GLU A 178 -10.36 -11.60 -31.85
C GLU A 178 -11.65 -10.81 -31.60
N ASP A 179 -12.73 -11.06 -32.35
CA ASP A 179 -13.94 -10.25 -32.37
C ASP A 179 -14.62 -10.01 -31.02
N LEU A 180 -14.43 -10.89 -30.06
CA LEU A 180 -15.00 -10.78 -28.71
C LEU A 180 -13.98 -10.31 -27.65
N GLY A 181 -12.78 -9.95 -28.07
CA GLY A 181 -11.73 -9.44 -27.21
C GLY A 181 -11.45 -10.30 -25.98
N SER A 182 -11.33 -9.66 -24.82
CA SER A 182 -11.10 -10.34 -23.54
C SER A 182 -12.25 -11.24 -23.08
N ASN A 183 -13.42 -11.18 -23.72
CA ASN A 183 -14.58 -12.03 -23.38
C ASN A 183 -14.54 -13.42 -24.02
N ASN A 184 -13.57 -13.69 -24.87
CA ASN A 184 -13.40 -14.95 -25.57
C ASN A 184 -12.02 -15.57 -25.37
N ALA A 185 -11.51 -15.57 -24.15
CA ALA A 185 -10.19 -16.03 -23.81
C ALA A 185 -9.91 -17.50 -24.22
N GLN A 186 -10.96 -18.35 -24.32
CA GLN A 186 -10.82 -19.74 -24.76
C GLN A 186 -10.36 -19.90 -26.22
N MET A 187 -10.39 -18.85 -27.04
CA MET A 187 -9.86 -18.85 -28.40
C MET A 187 -8.35 -18.63 -28.49
N ALA A 188 -7.71 -18.35 -27.38
CA ALA A 188 -6.26 -18.29 -27.30
C ALA A 188 -5.63 -19.68 -27.31
N LYS A 189 -4.41 -19.78 -27.84
CA LYS A 189 -3.63 -21.04 -27.85
C LYS A 189 -2.68 -21.18 -26.67
N VAL A 190 -2.27 -20.05 -26.08
CA VAL A 190 -1.33 -20.03 -24.96
C VAL A 190 -1.99 -19.36 -23.75
N PHE A 191 -1.84 -19.99 -22.60
CA PHE A 191 -2.40 -19.55 -21.34
C PHE A 191 -1.29 -19.52 -20.27
N ASN A 192 -1.12 -18.36 -19.63
CA ASN A 192 -0.30 -18.21 -18.44
C ASN A 192 -1.23 -17.79 -17.30
N VAL A 193 -1.24 -18.56 -16.23
CA VAL A 193 -2.12 -18.30 -15.08
C VAL A 193 -1.26 -18.12 -13.84
N TYR A 194 -1.53 -17.04 -13.11
CA TYR A 194 -0.85 -16.68 -11.89
C TYR A 194 -1.87 -16.51 -10.79
N SER A 195 -1.57 -16.99 -9.60
CA SER A 195 -2.36 -16.71 -8.41
C SER A 195 -1.47 -16.57 -7.19
N SER A 196 -1.85 -15.69 -6.28
CA SER A 196 -1.18 -15.57 -5.00
C SER A 196 -2.17 -15.21 -3.91
N LYS A 197 -1.86 -15.64 -2.68
CA LYS A 197 -2.60 -15.29 -1.49
C LYS A 197 -1.64 -14.92 -0.38
N GLU A 198 -1.83 -13.75 0.18
CA GLU A 198 -1.14 -13.30 1.38
C GLU A 198 -2.14 -13.10 2.52
N GLN A 199 -1.80 -13.57 3.71
CA GLN A 199 -2.61 -13.34 4.90
C GLN A 199 -1.70 -12.99 6.07
N VAL A 200 -2.01 -11.89 6.75
CA VAL A 200 -1.26 -11.46 7.93
C VAL A 200 -2.22 -11.10 9.06
N ARG A 201 -1.82 -11.44 10.27
CA ARG A 201 -2.52 -11.09 11.51
C ARG A 201 -1.59 -10.39 12.47
N TYR A 202 -2.16 -9.45 13.22
CA TYR A 202 -1.49 -8.73 14.29
C TYR A 202 -2.36 -8.79 15.55
N VAL A 203 -1.70 -8.91 16.68
CA VAL A 203 -2.29 -8.73 18.00
C VAL A 203 -1.44 -7.75 18.76
N SER A 204 -2.06 -6.76 19.38
CA SER A 204 -1.38 -5.71 20.13
C SER A 204 -2.00 -5.55 21.51
N LEU A 205 -1.16 -5.45 22.52
CA LEU A 205 -1.54 -5.09 23.88
C LEU A 205 -0.92 -3.74 24.20
N ILE A 206 -1.71 -2.82 24.75
CA ILE A 206 -1.24 -1.48 25.12
C ILE A 206 -1.62 -1.15 26.55
N GLY A 207 -0.67 -0.59 27.29
CA GLY A 207 -0.88 0.07 28.56
C GLY A 207 -0.28 1.45 28.53
N ARG A 208 -1.06 2.48 28.93
CA ARG A 208 -0.59 3.86 29.00
C ARG A 208 -1.02 4.49 30.30
N ILE A 209 -0.10 5.19 30.92
CA ILE A 209 -0.37 6.02 32.09
C ILE A 209 0.04 7.44 31.74
N ASN A 210 -0.89 8.37 31.84
CA ASN A 210 -0.62 9.79 31.73
C ASN A 210 -0.99 10.43 33.08
N TYR A 211 -0.04 11.09 33.70
CA TYR A 211 -0.18 11.74 34.99
C TYR A 211 0.11 13.22 34.84
N SER A 212 -0.73 14.05 35.43
CA SER A 212 -0.56 15.50 35.48
C SER A 212 -0.77 16.04 36.89
N TYR A 213 0.18 16.83 37.36
CA TYR A 213 0.09 17.53 38.61
C TYR A 213 -0.09 19.03 38.37
N ASP A 214 -1.20 19.59 38.84
CA ASP A 214 -1.56 21.02 38.77
C ASP A 214 -1.46 21.60 37.32
N ASN A 215 -1.58 20.75 36.29
CA ASN A 215 -1.31 21.09 34.89
C ASN A 215 0.13 21.59 34.62
N ARG A 216 1.05 21.51 35.57
CA ARG A 216 2.43 21.97 35.46
C ARG A 216 3.37 20.87 35.02
N TYR A 217 3.30 19.73 35.70
CA TYR A 217 4.17 18.60 35.46
C TYR A 217 3.35 17.48 34.86
N ILE A 218 3.76 17.01 33.70
CA ILE A 218 3.07 15.95 32.98
C ILE A 218 4.07 14.85 32.73
N ALA A 219 3.68 13.62 33.07
CA ALA A 219 4.46 12.42 32.78
C ALA A 219 3.60 11.40 32.04
N THR A 220 4.13 10.83 30.98
CA THR A 220 3.46 9.76 30.21
C THR A 220 4.39 8.56 30.15
N PHE A 221 3.84 7.37 30.41
CA PHE A 221 4.51 6.11 30.19
C PHE A 221 3.62 5.21 29.34
N THR A 222 4.18 4.58 28.31
CA THR A 222 3.46 3.64 27.47
C THR A 222 4.27 2.37 27.32
N LEU A 223 3.60 1.24 27.50
CA LEU A 223 4.08 -0.10 27.20
C LEU A 223 3.21 -0.65 26.07
N ARG A 224 3.83 -1.10 24.99
CA ARG A 224 3.17 -1.77 23.89
C ARG A 224 3.84 -3.12 23.63
N ARG A 225 3.03 -4.16 23.45
CA ARG A 225 3.49 -5.48 23.08
C ARG A 225 2.71 -5.95 21.86
N ASP A 226 3.41 -6.14 20.75
CA ASP A 226 2.83 -6.46 19.45
C ASP A 226 3.31 -7.83 18.98
N ALA A 227 2.39 -8.60 18.39
CA ALA A 227 2.71 -9.84 17.71
C ALA A 227 2.28 -9.78 16.25
N THR A 228 3.03 -10.43 15.38
CA THR A 228 2.69 -10.58 13.96
C THR A 228 2.85 -12.03 13.52
N SER A 229 2.00 -12.45 12.58
CA SER A 229 2.13 -13.76 11.94
C SER A 229 3.26 -13.84 10.91
N ARG A 230 3.95 -12.74 10.62
CA ARG A 230 5.08 -12.69 9.69
C ARG A 230 6.32 -13.41 10.20
N PHE A 231 6.46 -13.53 11.51
CA PHE A 231 7.58 -14.20 12.18
C PHE A 231 7.19 -15.58 12.67
N ILE A 232 8.09 -16.55 12.52
CA ILE A 232 7.87 -17.93 12.97
C ILE A 232 8.13 -18.06 14.47
N ASN A 233 9.34 -17.70 14.92
CA ASN A 233 9.80 -17.90 16.29
C ASN A 233 9.52 -16.67 17.15
N ASP A 234 10.05 -15.49 16.79
CA ASP A 234 9.99 -14.26 17.60
C ASP A 234 8.82 -13.36 17.18
N LYS A 235 7.60 -13.86 17.35
CA LYS A 235 6.38 -13.14 16.96
C LYS A 235 6.16 -11.85 17.73
N TRP A 236 6.63 -11.78 18.99
CA TRP A 236 6.34 -10.69 19.91
C TRP A 236 7.46 -9.67 19.99
N GLY A 237 7.14 -8.39 19.75
CA GLY A 237 7.97 -7.23 20.08
C GLY A 237 7.39 -6.50 21.30
N THR A 238 8.27 -5.93 22.12
CA THR A 238 7.87 -5.11 23.28
C THR A 238 8.54 -3.76 23.14
N PHE A 239 7.74 -2.69 23.20
CA PHE A 239 8.17 -1.34 22.94
C PHE A 239 7.77 -0.45 24.10
N LEU A 240 8.72 0.32 24.62
CA LEU A 240 8.54 1.22 25.76
C LEU A 240 8.69 2.66 25.30
N SER A 241 7.87 3.53 25.86
CA SER A 241 8.07 4.98 25.70
C SER A 241 7.74 5.73 26.98
N GLY A 242 8.49 6.80 27.21
CA GLY A 242 8.29 7.74 28.31
C GLY A 242 8.41 9.17 27.83
N ALA A 243 7.58 10.05 28.39
CA ALA A 243 7.65 11.47 28.11
C ALA A 243 7.41 12.30 29.38
N LEU A 244 8.11 13.39 29.51
CA LEU A 244 7.97 14.40 30.54
C LEU A 244 7.68 15.74 29.90
N ALA A 245 6.76 16.50 30.46
CA ALA A 245 6.55 17.88 30.06
C ALA A 245 6.36 18.77 31.28
N TRP A 246 6.95 19.97 31.19
CA TRP A 246 6.86 20.99 32.20
C TRP A 246 6.29 22.27 31.59
N ASN A 247 5.11 22.66 32.06
CA ASN A 247 4.48 23.93 31.72
C ASN A 247 5.03 25.02 32.64
N ILE A 248 6.12 25.65 32.22
CA ILE A 248 6.86 26.66 33.00
C ILE A 248 6.02 27.92 33.17
N ASP A 249 5.19 28.25 32.16
CA ASP A 249 4.26 29.38 32.20
C ASP A 249 3.27 29.30 33.36
N SER A 250 2.94 28.10 33.79
CA SER A 250 2.00 27.86 34.93
C SER A 250 2.67 28.01 36.30
N GLU A 251 3.97 28.28 36.38
CA GLU A 251 4.69 28.44 37.64
C GLU A 251 4.45 29.79 38.32
N ARG A 252 4.56 29.82 39.64
CA ARG A 252 4.28 31.04 40.43
C ARG A 252 5.20 32.21 40.04
N PHE A 253 6.47 31.93 39.69
CA PHE A 253 7.43 32.99 39.30
C PHE A 253 7.13 33.58 37.92
N MET A 254 6.27 32.92 37.11
CA MET A 254 5.83 33.41 35.77
C MET A 254 4.54 34.26 35.87
N GLN A 255 3.82 34.27 37.00
CA GLN A 255 2.52 34.90 37.10
C GLN A 255 2.54 36.43 37.01
N ASN A 256 3.69 37.09 37.31
CA ASN A 256 3.81 38.54 37.38
C ASN A 256 4.39 39.19 36.11
N GLN A 257 4.40 38.45 35.00
CA GLN A 257 4.85 38.93 33.70
C GLN A 257 3.81 38.71 32.62
N ASN A 258 3.75 39.59 31.61
CA ASN A 258 2.73 39.57 30.55
C ASN A 258 3.33 39.33 29.15
N THR A 259 4.60 39.10 29.05
CA THR A 259 5.30 38.93 27.77
C THR A 259 5.23 37.49 27.28
N VAL A 260 5.46 36.52 28.17
CA VAL A 260 5.43 35.09 27.85
C VAL A 260 4.07 34.54 28.19
N SER A 261 3.32 34.13 27.18
CA SER A 261 1.98 33.52 27.32
C SER A 261 2.00 32.01 27.43
N ALA A 262 3.02 31.37 26.85
CA ALA A 262 3.23 29.94 26.96
C ALA A 262 4.75 29.65 27.02
N LEU A 263 5.16 28.76 27.90
CA LEU A 263 6.52 28.26 27.97
C LEU A 263 6.50 26.81 28.45
N LYS A 264 6.79 25.87 27.52
CA LYS A 264 6.73 24.45 27.81
C LYS A 264 7.99 23.74 27.34
N LEU A 265 8.58 22.97 28.23
CA LEU A 265 9.67 22.06 27.94
C LEU A 265 9.12 20.64 27.82
N ARG A 266 9.59 19.89 26.81
CA ARG A 266 9.23 18.49 26.58
C ARG A 266 10.46 17.64 26.41
N LEU A 267 10.44 16.46 27.00
CA LEU A 267 11.47 15.44 26.84
C LEU A 267 10.77 14.11 26.60
N SER A 268 11.19 13.34 25.61
CA SER A 268 10.67 12.00 25.38
C SER A 268 11.73 11.03 24.91
N LEU A 269 11.53 9.78 25.27
CA LEU A 269 12.31 8.63 24.83
C LEU A 269 11.32 7.54 24.45
N GLY A 270 11.51 6.91 23.30
CA GLY A 270 10.62 5.85 22.85
C GLY A 270 11.28 4.85 21.93
N GLU A 271 10.68 3.68 21.88
CA GLU A 271 11.02 2.61 20.95
C GLU A 271 9.82 2.36 20.04
N VAL A 272 10.09 2.21 18.73
CA VAL A 272 9.10 1.86 17.71
C VAL A 272 9.56 0.60 17.00
N GLY A 273 8.65 -0.38 16.88
CA GLY A 273 8.89 -1.61 16.16
C GLY A 273 8.44 -1.53 14.70
N ASN A 274 9.22 -2.12 13.82
CA ASN A 274 8.87 -2.35 12.43
C ASN A 274 8.90 -3.85 12.12
N SER A 275 7.81 -4.36 11.57
CA SER A 275 7.67 -5.76 11.10
C SER A 275 7.41 -5.85 9.60
N ASN A 276 7.71 -4.80 8.85
CA ASN A 276 7.44 -4.75 7.41
C ASN A 276 8.49 -5.54 6.62
N VAL A 277 8.41 -6.85 6.75
CA VAL A 277 9.18 -7.82 5.96
C VAL A 277 8.20 -8.62 5.08
N PRO A 278 8.63 -9.18 3.94
CA PRO A 278 7.79 -10.09 3.16
C PRO A 278 7.30 -11.25 4.03
N THR A 279 6.03 -11.63 3.88
CA THR A 279 5.44 -12.79 4.61
C THR A 279 6.20 -14.09 4.36
N SER A 280 6.83 -14.18 3.17
CA SER A 280 7.67 -15.30 2.75
C SER A 280 9.09 -15.27 3.33
N GLY A 281 9.52 -14.18 3.97
CA GLY A 281 10.90 -14.03 4.45
C GLY A 281 11.31 -15.04 5.51
N SER A 282 10.35 -15.49 6.32
CA SER A 282 10.56 -16.51 7.37
C SER A 282 10.45 -17.95 6.86
N TYR A 283 9.99 -18.16 5.62
CA TYR A 283 9.75 -19.48 5.05
C TYR A 283 10.62 -19.73 3.82
N SER A 284 11.04 -20.96 3.61
CA SER A 284 11.62 -21.37 2.33
C SER A 284 10.53 -21.44 1.28
N GLN A 285 10.72 -20.74 0.17
CA GLN A 285 9.81 -20.79 -0.98
C GLN A 285 10.35 -21.76 -2.02
N LEU A 286 9.44 -22.55 -2.58
CA LEU A 286 9.71 -23.41 -3.72
C LEU A 286 8.94 -22.86 -4.93
N TYR A 287 9.52 -22.95 -6.09
CA TYR A 287 8.84 -22.68 -7.35
C TYR A 287 8.96 -23.84 -8.32
N GLY A 288 7.96 -24.00 -9.19
CA GLY A 288 7.98 -25.00 -10.25
C GLY A 288 9.01 -24.62 -11.32
N THR A 289 9.87 -25.53 -11.68
CA THR A 289 10.81 -25.37 -12.80
C THR A 289 10.67 -26.56 -13.74
N ASN A 290 10.74 -26.29 -15.06
CA ASN A 290 10.71 -27.36 -16.04
C ASN A 290 12.06 -28.08 -16.06
N TYR A 291 12.01 -29.36 -16.03
CA TYR A 291 13.18 -30.24 -16.17
C TYR A 291 12.91 -31.30 -17.22
N SER A 292 13.92 -31.62 -18.05
CA SER A 292 13.79 -32.62 -19.09
C SER A 292 14.61 -33.84 -18.72
N PHE A 293 13.96 -35.00 -18.61
CA PHE A 293 14.59 -36.31 -18.60
C PHE A 293 14.58 -36.89 -20.02
N GLY A 294 15.62 -36.57 -20.79
CA GLY A 294 15.64 -36.89 -22.21
C GLY A 294 14.58 -36.13 -22.99
N THR A 295 13.58 -36.82 -23.52
CA THR A 295 12.46 -36.25 -24.28
C THR A 295 11.22 -35.97 -23.41
N ILE A 296 11.24 -36.31 -22.12
CA ILE A 296 10.10 -36.14 -21.20
C ILE A 296 10.32 -34.86 -20.41
N GLU A 297 9.47 -33.87 -20.65
CA GLU A 297 9.40 -32.69 -19.80
C GLU A 297 8.60 -33.01 -18.53
N THR A 298 9.11 -32.61 -17.39
CA THR A 298 8.43 -32.74 -16.09
C THR A 298 8.61 -31.47 -15.27
N ILE A 299 7.66 -31.19 -14.40
CA ILE A 299 7.77 -30.07 -13.49
C ILE A 299 8.51 -30.53 -12.24
N GLY A 300 9.68 -29.98 -12.03
CA GLY A 300 10.45 -30.10 -10.79
C GLY A 300 10.16 -28.95 -9.84
N GLN A 301 10.78 -28.98 -8.68
CA GLN A 301 10.75 -27.89 -7.70
C GLN A 301 12.17 -27.42 -7.43
N SER A 302 12.34 -26.11 -7.40
CA SER A 302 13.60 -25.46 -7.02
C SER A 302 13.37 -24.49 -5.88
N SER A 303 14.35 -24.31 -5.01
CA SER A 303 14.28 -23.31 -3.94
C SER A 303 14.39 -21.91 -4.53
N LEU A 304 13.39 -21.07 -4.25
CA LEU A 304 13.38 -19.65 -4.61
C LEU A 304 14.09 -18.79 -3.55
N SER A 305 13.94 -19.16 -2.27
CA SER A 305 14.54 -18.45 -1.15
C SER A 305 14.92 -19.38 -0.01
N ILE A 306 15.91 -18.97 0.76
CA ILE A 306 16.29 -19.66 2.02
C ILE A 306 15.47 -19.03 3.13
N ALA A 307 14.88 -19.88 4.00
CA ALA A 307 14.16 -19.44 5.18
C ALA A 307 15.08 -18.72 6.17
N ASN A 308 14.62 -17.64 6.77
CA ASN A 308 15.20 -17.07 7.96
C ASN A 308 14.18 -17.13 9.11
N GLU A 309 14.17 -18.24 9.83
CA GLU A 309 13.24 -18.46 10.95
C GLU A 309 13.48 -17.52 12.14
N ASN A 310 14.64 -16.86 12.20
CA ASN A 310 15.03 -15.93 13.25
C ASN A 310 14.72 -14.47 12.91
N LEU A 311 13.91 -14.22 11.86
CA LEU A 311 13.40 -12.88 11.60
C LEU A 311 12.58 -12.39 12.80
N SER A 312 12.87 -11.17 13.24
CA SER A 312 12.25 -10.52 14.38
C SER A 312 11.96 -9.05 14.08
N TRP A 313 11.39 -8.38 15.05
CA TRP A 313 11.10 -6.96 14.98
C TRP A 313 12.38 -6.12 14.85
N GLU A 314 12.41 -5.24 13.89
CA GLU A 314 13.37 -4.14 13.82
C GLU A 314 12.93 -3.06 14.83
N THR A 315 13.86 -2.54 15.63
CA THR A 315 13.56 -1.55 16.66
C THR A 315 14.32 -0.27 16.40
N THR A 316 13.59 0.83 16.33
CA THR A 316 14.16 2.18 16.27
C THR A 316 13.95 2.87 17.61
N ARG A 317 15.02 3.44 18.18
CA ARG A 317 14.97 4.29 19.38
C ARG A 317 15.03 5.74 18.98
N GLU A 318 14.21 6.55 19.61
CA GLU A 318 14.17 7.99 19.40
C GLU A 318 14.21 8.73 20.73
N VAL A 319 15.07 9.73 20.82
CA VAL A 319 15.08 10.71 21.89
C VAL A 319 14.68 12.05 21.31
N ASN A 320 13.75 12.74 21.99
CA ASN A 320 13.30 14.06 21.55
C ASN A 320 13.31 15.04 22.73
N ALA A 321 13.78 16.28 22.47
CA ALA A 321 13.70 17.42 23.35
C ALA A 321 13.03 18.57 22.62
N GLY A 322 11.95 19.13 23.19
CA GLY A 322 11.15 20.18 22.56
C GLY A 322 10.93 21.38 23.49
N LEU A 323 10.95 22.57 22.91
CA LEU A 323 10.66 23.84 23.59
C LEU A 323 9.55 24.54 22.82
N GLU A 324 8.48 24.92 23.54
CA GLU A 324 7.40 25.75 23.01
C GLU A 324 7.39 27.09 23.74
N VAL A 325 7.37 28.18 22.99
CA VAL A 325 7.34 29.57 23.50
C VAL A 325 6.22 30.32 22.83
N GLY A 326 5.29 30.86 23.61
CA GLY A 326 4.27 31.81 23.19
C GLY A 326 4.54 33.19 23.78
N LEU A 327 4.41 34.22 22.98
CA LEU A 327 4.62 35.61 23.41
C LEU A 327 3.40 36.47 23.08
N TRP A 328 3.15 37.46 23.92
CA TRP A 328 2.10 38.50 23.75
C TRP A 328 0.70 37.93 23.49
N ASN A 329 0.21 37.10 24.41
CA ASN A 329 -1.07 36.39 24.26
C ASN A 329 -1.12 35.54 23.00
N ASP A 330 -0.07 34.76 22.78
CA ASP A 330 0.09 33.83 21.66
C ASP A 330 0.09 34.47 20.25
N ARG A 331 0.38 35.77 20.15
CA ARG A 331 0.54 36.44 18.86
C ARG A 331 1.77 35.96 18.11
N LEU A 332 2.81 35.58 18.84
CA LEU A 332 4.00 34.93 18.29
C LEU A 332 4.18 33.59 18.99
N LYS A 333 4.27 32.53 18.19
CA LYS A 333 4.53 31.17 18.68
C LYS A 333 5.80 30.63 18.04
N PHE A 334 6.68 30.07 18.85
CA PHE A 334 7.90 29.42 18.43
C PHE A 334 7.94 28.01 19.00
N THR A 335 8.26 27.02 18.16
CA THR A 335 8.47 25.65 18.59
C THR A 335 9.79 25.17 18.00
N ALA A 336 10.65 24.61 18.85
CA ALA A 336 11.88 23.98 18.45
C ALA A 336 11.91 22.56 18.98
N ASP A 337 12.20 21.60 18.12
CA ASP A 337 12.37 20.20 18.45
C ASP A 337 13.75 19.72 17.99
N PHE A 338 14.45 19.06 18.89
CA PHE A 338 15.68 18.32 18.60
C PHE A 338 15.41 16.84 18.81
N TYR A 339 15.73 16.01 17.84
CA TYR A 339 15.56 14.56 17.93
C TYR A 339 16.78 13.82 17.40
N ASP A 340 17.01 12.64 17.97
CA ASP A 340 18.00 11.66 17.54
C ASP A 340 17.37 10.26 17.46
N LYS A 341 17.73 9.51 16.40
CA LYS A 341 17.16 8.18 16.09
C LYS A 341 18.26 7.16 15.89
#